data_675d0dfd70390302c2b28117ad376ebd
#
_entry.id   675d0dfd70390302c2b28117ad376ebd
#
_cell.length_a   1.000
_cell.length_b   1.000
_cell.length_c   1.000
_cell.angle_alpha   90.00
_cell.angle_beta   90.00
_cell.angle_gamma   90.00
#
_symmetry.space_group_name_H-M   'P 1'
#
loop_
_entity.id
_entity.type
_entity.pdbx_description
1 polymer ?
#
loop_
_entity_poly.entity_id
_entity_poly.type
_entity_poly.pdbx_seq_one_letter_code
_entity_poly.pdbx_strand_id
1 'polypeptide(L)'
;WVAAFFGMMTNYAENVLGIYYRRKNENGEWSGGAMYYLANGLGKKKGMKHVGKVLAVLFCLFAMLASFGIGSMGQVNKIVTNVAQAFDVSALSSIEVFSGVSLYNIILGAIVMLLTALITLGGLKRIASVTEKFVPFMAIFYIIGSIVILALNYGQIGPVFASIIKGAFGGYAIKGGLIGSVITMGFKRGVFSNEAGLGSSALVHSAADVKEPVKQGMWGVFEVFVDTIIICTLSALVILTSGVINLETGLVADAFAGIKDSVLVTEAFKNTFGIYGEYFAAIAIFFFAFSTVLGWFVYGSKSCEFLFGKIATNVYKVIFVCFVMVGATMNLSLAWDISDTFNGLMAIPNLIGVLVLSGTVFKLTKNYLARRKGEQVAPILSAYDDIQAELEKEDSIKTINDYKDF
;
A
#
# COMPACT_ATOMS: atom_id res chain seq x y z
N TRP A 1 0.26 -12.78 -9.00
CA TRP A 1 -1.12 -13.29 -8.92
C TRP A 1 -1.28 -14.34 -7.84
N VAL A 2 -0.36 -15.30 -7.71
CA VAL A 2 -0.39 -16.31 -6.64
C VAL A 2 -0.25 -15.66 -5.27
N ALA A 3 0.69 -14.74 -5.12
CA ALA A 3 0.87 -13.98 -3.88
C ALA A 3 -0.39 -13.19 -3.50
N ALA A 4 -1.04 -12.54 -4.48
CA ALA A 4 -2.28 -11.79 -4.25
C ALA A 4 -3.46 -12.69 -3.85
N PHE A 5 -3.57 -13.89 -4.45
CA PHE A 5 -4.62 -14.84 -4.08
C PHE A 5 -4.56 -15.19 -2.58
N PHE A 6 -3.39 -15.51 -2.06
CA PHE A 6 -3.21 -15.74 -0.62
C PHE A 6 -3.26 -14.42 0.18
N GLY A 7 -2.73 -13.35 -0.40
CA GLY A 7 -2.74 -12.01 0.19
C GLY A 7 -4.14 -11.48 0.50
N MET A 8 -5.14 -11.78 -0.35
CA MET A 8 -6.54 -11.42 -0.09
C MET A 8 -7.03 -11.96 1.26
N MET A 9 -6.71 -13.21 1.58
CA MET A 9 -7.10 -13.81 2.87
C MET A 9 -6.29 -13.26 4.05
N THR A 10 -5.03 -12.94 3.81
CA THR A 10 -4.17 -12.32 4.84
C THR A 10 -4.67 -10.92 5.18
N ASN A 11 -4.92 -10.09 4.17
CA ASN A 11 -5.45 -8.72 4.35
C ASN A 11 -6.86 -8.74 4.96
N TYR A 12 -7.72 -9.69 4.54
CA TYR A 12 -9.00 -9.94 5.21
C TYR A 12 -8.82 -10.14 6.72
N ALA A 13 -7.91 -11.03 7.12
CA ALA A 13 -7.68 -11.35 8.52
C ALA A 13 -7.13 -10.15 9.30
N GLU A 14 -6.18 -9.41 8.71
CA GLU A 14 -5.62 -8.18 9.29
C GLU A 14 -6.69 -7.15 9.59
N ASN A 15 -7.58 -6.89 8.62
CA ASN A 15 -8.63 -5.89 8.76
C ASN A 15 -9.74 -6.32 9.72
N VAL A 16 -10.12 -7.61 9.71
CA VAL A 16 -11.04 -8.16 10.73
C VAL A 16 -10.46 -7.97 12.13
N LEU A 17 -9.20 -8.34 12.34
CA LEU A 17 -8.54 -8.16 13.64
C LEU A 17 -8.34 -6.69 13.98
N GLY A 18 -8.01 -5.84 13.00
CA GLY A 18 -7.85 -4.40 13.16
C GLY A 18 -9.11 -3.73 13.71
N ILE A 19 -10.28 -4.06 13.17
CA ILE A 19 -11.58 -3.56 13.66
C ILE A 19 -11.94 -4.18 15.02
N TYR A 20 -11.76 -5.48 15.16
CA TYR A 20 -12.15 -6.19 16.38
C TYR A 20 -11.37 -5.74 17.63
N TYR A 21 -10.08 -5.40 17.48
CA TYR A 21 -9.20 -4.96 18.57
C TYR A 21 -8.96 -3.44 18.63
N ARG A 22 -9.68 -2.62 17.85
CA ARG A 22 -9.55 -1.16 17.90
C ARG A 22 -10.10 -0.58 19.18
N ARG A 23 -9.60 0.62 19.54
CA ARG A 23 -10.10 1.42 20.65
C ARG A 23 -10.26 2.88 20.24
N LYS A 24 -11.03 3.65 20.99
CA LYS A 24 -11.04 5.11 20.85
C LYS A 24 -9.80 5.70 21.53
N ASN A 25 -9.14 6.64 20.85
CA ASN A 25 -8.04 7.41 21.42
C ASN A 25 -8.60 8.57 22.31
N GLU A 26 -7.70 9.36 22.88
CA GLU A 26 -8.05 10.51 23.74
C GLU A 26 -8.94 11.56 23.04
N ASN A 27 -8.94 11.61 21.72
CA ASN A 27 -9.78 12.52 20.92
C ASN A 27 -11.13 11.88 20.52
N GLY A 28 -11.45 10.67 20.98
CA GLY A 28 -12.65 9.93 20.59
C GLY A 28 -12.60 9.30 19.20
N GLU A 29 -11.45 9.33 18.52
CA GLU A 29 -11.27 8.75 17.19
C GLU A 29 -10.87 7.28 17.30
N TRP A 30 -11.34 6.45 16.33
CA TRP A 30 -10.93 5.05 16.27
C TRP A 30 -9.43 4.91 15.98
N SER A 31 -8.76 4.13 16.80
CA SER A 31 -7.35 3.78 16.68
C SER A 31 -7.20 2.27 16.83
N GLY A 32 -6.54 1.64 15.85
CA GLY A 32 -6.31 0.20 15.80
C GLY A 32 -5.11 -0.11 14.91
N GLY A 33 -4.98 -1.36 14.52
CA GLY A 33 -3.89 -1.85 13.68
C GLY A 33 -3.20 -3.05 14.33
N ALA A 34 -2.13 -3.52 13.70
CA ALA A 34 -1.42 -4.73 14.12
C ALA A 34 -0.96 -4.68 15.58
N MET A 35 -0.46 -3.54 16.05
CA MET A 35 -0.01 -3.39 17.42
C MET A 35 -1.11 -3.67 18.47
N TYR A 36 -2.37 -3.36 18.16
CA TYR A 36 -3.48 -3.61 19.08
C TYR A 36 -3.81 -5.11 19.19
N TYR A 37 -3.92 -5.83 18.07
CA TYR A 37 -4.20 -7.26 18.17
C TYR A 37 -2.97 -8.07 18.59
N LEU A 38 -1.74 -7.59 18.38
CA LEU A 38 -0.54 -8.18 18.95
C LEU A 38 -0.51 -8.01 20.47
N ALA A 39 -0.67 -6.78 20.97
CA ALA A 39 -0.61 -6.52 22.40
C ALA A 39 -1.82 -7.11 23.16
N ASN A 40 -3.03 -6.93 22.64
CA ASN A 40 -4.27 -7.24 23.36
C ASN A 40 -4.93 -8.57 22.91
N GLY A 41 -4.69 -9.03 21.70
CA GLY A 41 -5.17 -10.31 21.19
C GLY A 41 -4.20 -11.45 21.52
N LEU A 42 -3.00 -11.39 20.94
CA LEU A 42 -1.95 -12.38 21.20
C LEU A 42 -1.53 -12.35 22.67
N GLY A 43 -1.36 -11.16 23.25
CA GLY A 43 -0.94 -10.97 24.63
C GLY A 43 -1.93 -11.49 25.69
N LYS A 44 -3.22 -11.68 25.35
CA LYS A 44 -4.21 -12.33 26.25
C LYS A 44 -4.10 -13.86 26.29
N LYS A 45 -3.37 -14.48 25.34
CA LYS A 45 -3.16 -15.93 25.39
C LYS A 45 -2.20 -16.32 26.52
N LYS A 46 -2.44 -17.47 27.15
CA LYS A 46 -1.65 -17.97 28.29
C LYS A 46 -0.15 -17.99 27.96
N GLY A 47 0.66 -17.30 28.76
CA GLY A 47 2.11 -17.20 28.57
C GLY A 47 2.59 -16.22 27.49
N MET A 48 1.70 -15.60 26.70
CA MET A 48 2.07 -14.77 25.54
C MET A 48 2.05 -13.26 25.82
N LYS A 49 1.80 -12.82 27.05
CA LYS A 49 1.65 -11.40 27.41
C LYS A 49 2.88 -10.55 27.05
N HIS A 50 4.07 -11.03 27.39
CA HIS A 50 5.32 -10.33 27.06
C HIS A 50 5.62 -10.41 25.56
N VAL A 51 5.42 -11.58 24.95
CA VAL A 51 5.64 -11.79 23.51
C VAL A 51 4.75 -10.87 22.69
N GLY A 52 3.44 -10.79 22.99
CA GLY A 52 2.53 -9.89 22.29
C GLY A 52 2.93 -8.42 22.39
N LYS A 53 3.38 -7.97 23.58
CA LYS A 53 3.87 -6.59 23.74
C LYS A 53 5.16 -6.33 22.96
N VAL A 54 6.13 -7.24 23.02
CA VAL A 54 7.40 -7.11 22.27
C VAL A 54 7.13 -7.04 20.77
N LEU A 55 6.30 -7.96 20.25
CA LEU A 55 5.94 -7.95 18.83
C LEU A 55 5.19 -6.68 18.42
N ALA A 56 4.32 -6.13 19.28
CA ALA A 56 3.65 -4.84 19.02
C ALA A 56 4.64 -3.67 18.94
N VAL A 57 5.61 -3.62 19.85
CA VAL A 57 6.66 -2.61 19.85
C VAL A 57 7.54 -2.73 18.60
N LEU A 58 8.00 -3.94 18.27
CA LEU A 58 8.82 -4.19 17.07
C LEU A 58 8.06 -3.81 15.80
N PHE A 59 6.78 -4.21 15.69
CA PHE A 59 5.92 -3.80 14.57
C PHE A 59 5.89 -2.28 14.41
N CYS A 60 5.60 -1.54 15.48
CA CYS A 60 5.52 -0.08 15.41
C CYS A 60 6.85 0.58 15.05
N LEU A 61 7.97 0.10 15.60
CA LEU A 61 9.29 0.62 15.25
C LEU A 61 9.60 0.40 13.77
N PHE A 62 9.35 -0.80 13.26
CA PHE A 62 9.58 -1.09 11.85
C PHE A 62 8.62 -0.34 10.92
N ALA A 63 7.34 -0.18 11.31
CA ALA A 63 6.38 0.61 10.55
C ALA A 63 6.77 2.09 10.47
N MET A 64 7.27 2.67 11.57
CA MET A 64 7.80 4.05 11.56
C MET A 64 9.01 4.19 10.63
N LEU A 65 9.97 3.25 10.68
CA LEU A 65 11.15 3.28 9.81
C LEU A 65 10.79 3.01 8.35
N ALA A 66 9.89 2.06 8.09
CA ALA A 66 9.38 1.79 6.74
C ALA A 66 8.68 3.03 6.14
N SER A 67 7.96 3.81 6.96
CA SER A 67 7.25 5.01 6.49
C SER A 67 8.20 6.07 5.92
N PHE A 68 9.42 6.21 6.45
CA PHE A 68 10.42 7.09 5.88
C PHE A 68 10.99 6.56 4.57
N GLY A 69 11.20 5.23 4.46
CA GLY A 69 11.74 4.58 3.26
C GLY A 69 10.72 4.51 2.13
N ILE A 70 9.82 3.54 2.20
CA ILE A 70 8.82 3.28 1.16
C ILE A 70 7.78 4.41 1.05
N GLY A 71 7.36 4.94 2.20
CA GLY A 71 6.28 5.92 2.28
C GLY A 71 6.68 7.32 1.85
N SER A 72 7.92 7.72 2.08
CA SER A 72 8.39 9.08 1.78
C SER A 72 9.47 9.07 0.70
N MET A 73 10.68 8.65 1.05
CA MET A 73 11.85 8.80 0.17
C MET A 73 11.68 8.11 -1.19
N GLY A 74 11.22 6.85 -1.21
CA GLY A 74 11.06 6.09 -2.45
C GLY A 74 10.01 6.68 -3.38
N GLN A 75 8.88 7.14 -2.84
CA GLN A 75 7.80 7.70 -3.65
C GLN A 75 8.17 9.08 -4.21
N VAL A 76 8.76 9.94 -3.38
CA VAL A 76 9.17 11.28 -3.84
C VAL A 76 10.27 11.17 -4.90
N ASN A 77 11.21 10.23 -4.76
CA ASN A 77 12.22 9.98 -5.78
C ASN A 77 11.60 9.56 -7.12
N LYS A 78 10.55 8.71 -7.11
CA LYS A 78 9.81 8.36 -8.32
C LYS A 78 9.11 9.57 -8.95
N ILE A 79 8.50 10.44 -8.14
CA ILE A 79 7.89 11.69 -8.63
C ILE A 79 8.94 12.53 -9.35
N VAL A 80 10.08 12.78 -8.68
CA VAL A 80 11.16 13.61 -9.24
C VAL A 80 11.69 13.03 -10.54
N THR A 81 11.95 11.72 -10.59
CA THR A 81 12.48 11.05 -11.78
C THR A 81 11.50 11.09 -12.96
N ASN A 82 10.22 10.79 -12.74
CA ASN A 82 9.24 10.75 -13.83
C ASN A 82 8.83 12.14 -14.33
N VAL A 83 8.80 13.15 -13.45
CA VAL A 83 8.59 14.53 -13.89
C VAL A 83 9.80 15.03 -14.71
N ALA A 84 11.03 14.71 -14.30
CA ALA A 84 12.23 15.04 -15.08
C ALA A 84 12.26 14.34 -16.46
N GLN A 85 11.68 13.14 -16.56
CA GLN A 85 11.57 12.41 -17.83
C GLN A 85 10.55 13.09 -18.75
N ALA A 86 9.41 13.53 -18.22
CA ALA A 86 8.30 14.06 -19.02
C ALA A 86 8.47 15.52 -19.43
N PHE A 87 9.18 16.31 -18.65
CA PHE A 87 9.34 17.75 -18.91
C PHE A 87 10.81 18.12 -19.16
N ASP A 88 11.04 19.09 -20.03
CA ASP A 88 12.39 19.62 -20.20
C ASP A 88 12.81 20.42 -18.95
N VAL A 89 13.58 19.80 -18.12
CA VAL A 89 14.13 20.38 -16.88
C VAL A 89 15.64 20.63 -16.98
N SER A 90 16.20 20.58 -18.20
CA SER A 90 17.65 20.67 -18.45
C SER A 90 18.27 21.95 -17.85
N ALA A 91 17.58 23.08 -17.96
CA ALA A 91 18.05 24.36 -17.41
C ALA A 91 18.19 24.32 -15.87
N LEU A 92 17.29 23.64 -15.16
CA LEU A 92 17.35 23.53 -13.70
C LEU A 92 18.23 22.34 -13.25
N SER A 93 18.25 21.28 -14.03
CA SER A 93 19.05 20.08 -13.72
C SER A 93 20.55 20.30 -13.95
N SER A 94 20.96 21.26 -14.81
CA SER A 94 22.35 21.63 -15.02
C SER A 94 22.96 22.45 -13.88
N ILE A 95 22.13 23.04 -13.03
CA ILE A 95 22.57 23.82 -11.87
C ILE A 95 22.73 22.87 -10.68
N GLU A 96 23.95 22.52 -10.36
CA GLU A 96 24.30 21.73 -9.17
C GLU A 96 24.40 22.65 -7.95
N VAL A 97 23.62 22.35 -6.90
CA VAL A 97 23.61 23.12 -5.63
C VAL A 97 24.49 22.45 -4.59
N PHE A 98 24.45 21.14 -4.52
CA PHE A 98 25.33 20.30 -3.70
C PHE A 98 25.84 19.14 -4.55
N SER A 99 26.88 18.45 -4.10
CA SER A 99 27.43 17.31 -4.83
C SER A 99 26.34 16.29 -5.23
N GLY A 100 26.05 16.20 -6.52
CA GLY A 100 25.05 15.30 -7.10
C GLY A 100 23.60 15.74 -6.94
N VAL A 101 23.29 16.93 -6.39
CA VAL A 101 21.94 17.45 -6.20
C VAL A 101 21.69 18.69 -7.03
N SER A 102 20.79 18.60 -8.00
CA SER A 102 20.43 19.71 -8.88
C SER A 102 19.40 20.66 -8.25
N LEU A 103 19.35 21.90 -8.77
CA LEU A 103 18.35 22.87 -8.37
C LEU A 103 16.91 22.37 -8.66
N TYR A 104 16.72 21.61 -9.74
CA TYR A 104 15.46 20.94 -10.06
C TYR A 104 14.98 20.05 -8.90
N ASN A 105 15.84 19.18 -8.36
CA ASN A 105 15.49 18.26 -7.27
C ASN A 105 15.05 19.03 -6.01
N ILE A 106 15.72 20.14 -5.72
CA ILE A 106 15.38 20.99 -4.57
C ILE A 106 14.02 21.67 -4.77
N ILE A 107 13.77 22.26 -5.93
CA ILE A 107 12.51 22.97 -6.22
C ILE A 107 11.34 21.99 -6.18
N LEU A 108 11.42 20.87 -6.90
CA LEU A 108 10.31 19.91 -6.93
C LEU A 108 10.15 19.23 -5.57
N GLY A 109 11.24 18.90 -4.89
CA GLY A 109 11.22 18.39 -3.52
C GLY A 109 10.53 19.35 -2.55
N ALA A 110 10.81 20.64 -2.64
CA ALA A 110 10.17 21.68 -1.82
C ALA A 110 8.66 21.80 -2.10
N ILE A 111 8.26 21.70 -3.37
CA ILE A 111 6.84 21.70 -3.75
C ILE A 111 6.12 20.50 -3.14
N VAL A 112 6.66 19.28 -3.32
CA VAL A 112 6.06 18.06 -2.78
C VAL A 112 6.05 18.08 -1.26
N MET A 113 7.12 18.58 -0.63
CA MET A 113 7.22 18.76 0.82
C MET A 113 6.13 19.72 1.34
N LEU A 114 5.94 20.86 0.69
CA LEU A 114 4.90 21.82 1.05
C LEU A 114 3.49 21.24 0.92
N LEU A 115 3.20 20.55 -0.20
CA LEU A 115 1.92 19.87 -0.41
C LEU A 115 1.67 18.80 0.66
N THR A 116 2.70 18.00 0.98
CA THR A 116 2.63 17.01 2.06
C THR A 116 2.35 17.67 3.40
N ALA A 117 3.07 18.73 3.74
CA ALA A 117 2.86 19.47 5.00
C ALA A 117 1.45 20.05 5.10
N LEU A 118 0.97 20.71 4.05
CA LEU A 118 -0.37 21.32 4.00
C LEU A 118 -1.50 20.30 4.24
N ILE A 119 -1.33 19.06 3.75
CA ILE A 119 -2.36 18.03 3.91
C ILE A 119 -2.19 17.31 5.24
N THR A 120 -0.98 16.86 5.57
CA THR A 120 -0.73 15.97 6.71
C THR A 120 -0.84 16.69 8.07
N LEU A 121 -0.43 17.96 8.14
CA LEU A 121 -0.58 18.76 9.37
C LEU A 121 -2.05 19.05 9.71
N GLY A 122 -2.96 18.94 8.73
CA GLY A 122 -4.41 19.03 8.96
C GLY A 122 -5.04 17.78 9.59
N GLY A 123 -4.25 16.75 9.86
CA GLY A 123 -4.68 15.51 10.52
C GLY A 123 -5.42 14.53 9.63
N LEU A 124 -5.87 13.41 10.25
CA LEU A 124 -6.45 12.26 9.53
C LEU A 124 -7.69 12.63 8.69
N LYS A 125 -8.56 13.50 9.20
CA LYS A 125 -9.78 13.93 8.48
C LYS A 125 -9.43 14.66 7.18
N ARG A 126 -8.40 15.51 7.19
CA ARG A 126 -7.96 16.23 5.99
C ARG A 126 -7.32 15.29 4.97
N ILE A 127 -6.50 14.36 5.45
CA ILE A 127 -5.91 13.32 4.59
C ILE A 127 -7.03 12.50 3.94
N ALA A 128 -7.99 12.01 4.71
CA ALA A 128 -9.12 11.24 4.20
C ALA A 128 -9.92 12.02 3.14
N SER A 129 -10.27 13.30 3.42
CA SER A 129 -11.03 14.14 2.47
C SER A 129 -10.29 14.41 1.15
N VAL A 130 -8.95 14.45 1.18
CA VAL A 130 -8.13 14.59 -0.04
C VAL A 130 -8.06 13.26 -0.78
N THR A 131 -7.73 12.17 -0.07
CA THR A 131 -7.54 10.85 -0.71
C THR A 131 -8.84 10.27 -1.25
N GLU A 132 -9.98 10.51 -0.60
CA GLU A 132 -11.30 10.10 -1.08
C GLU A 132 -11.62 10.57 -2.51
N LYS A 133 -11.14 11.76 -2.88
CA LYS A 133 -11.33 12.32 -4.23
C LYS A 133 -10.21 11.93 -5.18
N PHE A 134 -8.99 11.94 -4.69
CA PHE A 134 -7.79 11.68 -5.48
C PHE A 134 -7.69 10.23 -5.95
N VAL A 135 -7.93 9.27 -5.05
CA VAL A 135 -7.69 7.85 -5.33
C VAL A 135 -8.62 7.30 -6.43
N PRO A 136 -9.95 7.53 -6.39
CA PRO A 136 -10.81 7.10 -7.49
C PRO A 136 -10.45 7.77 -8.82
N PHE A 137 -10.16 9.07 -8.78
CA PHE A 137 -9.76 9.81 -9.98
C PHE A 137 -8.49 9.22 -10.61
N MET A 138 -7.42 9.03 -9.83
CA MET A 138 -6.17 8.49 -10.36
C MET A 138 -6.33 7.06 -10.90
N ALA A 139 -7.12 6.21 -10.21
CA ALA A 139 -7.34 4.84 -10.63
C ALA A 139 -8.10 4.79 -11.97
N ILE A 140 -9.21 5.51 -12.09
CA ILE A 140 -10.00 5.59 -13.32
C ILE A 140 -9.17 6.17 -14.45
N PHE A 141 -8.46 7.27 -14.20
CA PHE A 141 -7.58 7.92 -15.16
C PHE A 141 -6.54 6.94 -15.73
N TYR A 142 -5.84 6.22 -14.85
CA TYR A 142 -4.83 5.24 -15.25
C TYR A 142 -5.42 4.03 -15.96
N ILE A 143 -6.54 3.50 -15.49
CA ILE A 143 -7.23 2.35 -16.10
C ILE A 143 -7.68 2.70 -17.53
N ILE A 144 -8.28 3.88 -17.74
CA ILE A 144 -8.71 4.31 -19.07
C ILE A 144 -7.52 4.41 -20.02
N GLY A 145 -6.44 5.11 -19.62
CA GLY A 145 -5.23 5.22 -20.44
C GLY A 145 -4.62 3.87 -20.79
N SER A 146 -4.57 2.96 -19.80
CA SER A 146 -4.05 1.60 -20.00
C SER A 146 -4.93 0.79 -20.97
N ILE A 147 -6.25 0.85 -20.83
CA ILE A 147 -7.19 0.15 -21.74
C ILE A 147 -7.03 0.65 -23.16
N VAL A 148 -6.83 1.96 -23.37
CA VAL A 148 -6.61 2.52 -24.71
C VAL A 148 -5.32 1.97 -25.33
N ILE A 149 -4.21 1.89 -24.57
CA ILE A 149 -2.97 1.23 -25.06
C ILE A 149 -3.21 -0.22 -25.44
N LEU A 150 -3.90 -0.98 -24.59
CA LEU A 150 -4.19 -2.38 -24.86
C LEU A 150 -5.09 -2.56 -26.09
N ALA A 151 -6.06 -1.67 -26.28
CA ALA A 151 -6.93 -1.69 -27.46
C ALA A 151 -6.14 -1.40 -28.74
N LEU A 152 -5.19 -0.45 -28.71
CA LEU A 152 -4.32 -0.15 -29.85
C LEU A 152 -3.34 -1.30 -30.14
N ASN A 153 -2.92 -2.03 -29.13
CA ASN A 153 -1.97 -3.14 -29.22
C ASN A 153 -2.65 -4.52 -29.03
N TYR A 154 -3.94 -4.66 -29.35
CA TYR A 154 -4.73 -5.87 -29.03
C TYR A 154 -4.11 -7.16 -29.59
N GLY A 155 -3.45 -7.09 -30.73
CA GLY A 155 -2.77 -8.23 -31.34
C GLY A 155 -1.59 -8.78 -30.52
N GLN A 156 -1.02 -7.98 -29.63
CA GLN A 156 0.08 -8.38 -28.75
C GLN A 156 -0.39 -9.01 -27.42
N ILE A 157 -1.67 -8.91 -27.07
CA ILE A 157 -2.18 -9.42 -25.79
C ILE A 157 -1.98 -10.94 -25.69
N GLY A 158 -2.33 -11.70 -26.72
CA GLY A 158 -2.13 -13.16 -26.75
C GLY A 158 -0.66 -13.57 -26.63
N PRO A 159 0.24 -13.06 -27.49
CA PRO A 159 1.69 -13.26 -27.37
C PRO A 159 2.26 -12.91 -25.99
N VAL A 160 1.80 -11.82 -25.37
CA VAL A 160 2.24 -11.40 -24.03
C VAL A 160 1.85 -12.44 -22.97
N PHE A 161 0.58 -12.89 -22.95
CA PHE A 161 0.18 -13.94 -22.00
C PHE A 161 0.93 -15.24 -22.23
N ALA A 162 1.16 -15.63 -23.48
CA ALA A 162 1.98 -16.80 -23.81
C ALA A 162 3.42 -16.65 -23.29
N SER A 163 4.01 -15.45 -23.43
CA SER A 163 5.36 -15.16 -22.92
C SER A 163 5.40 -15.21 -21.39
N ILE A 164 4.40 -14.65 -20.69
CA ILE A 164 4.30 -14.72 -19.22
C ILE A 164 4.27 -16.19 -18.75
N ILE A 165 3.39 -17.01 -19.33
CA ILE A 165 3.25 -18.42 -18.95
C ILE A 165 4.53 -19.21 -19.29
N LYS A 166 5.09 -18.99 -20.50
CA LYS A 166 6.34 -19.63 -20.92
C LYS A 166 7.51 -19.21 -20.01
N GLY A 167 7.58 -17.94 -19.61
CA GLY A 167 8.58 -17.43 -18.67
C GLY A 167 8.44 -18.02 -17.28
N ALA A 168 7.20 -18.19 -16.78
CA ALA A 168 6.93 -18.74 -15.46
C ALA A 168 7.24 -20.25 -15.37
N PHE A 169 6.94 -21.03 -16.42
CA PHE A 169 7.04 -22.50 -16.42
C PHE A 169 8.06 -23.06 -17.42
N GLY A 170 8.72 -22.20 -18.19
CA GLY A 170 9.67 -22.60 -19.23
C GLY A 170 11.05 -22.97 -18.69
N GLY A 171 11.86 -23.64 -19.53
CA GLY A 171 13.16 -24.19 -19.16
C GLY A 171 14.22 -23.16 -18.73
N TYR A 172 14.02 -21.86 -18.98
CA TYR A 172 14.89 -20.79 -18.46
C TYR A 172 14.78 -20.64 -16.95
N ALA A 173 13.57 -20.74 -16.40
CA ALA A 173 13.34 -20.74 -14.97
C ALA A 173 13.95 -21.97 -14.29
N ILE A 174 14.01 -23.11 -15.00
CA ILE A 174 14.49 -24.40 -14.48
C ILE A 174 16.03 -24.51 -14.54
N LYS A 175 16.66 -23.97 -15.59
CA LYS A 175 18.10 -24.19 -15.91
C LYS A 175 19.12 -23.45 -15.04
N GLY A 176 18.74 -22.51 -14.19
CA GLY A 176 19.71 -21.65 -13.53
C GLY A 176 19.61 -21.49 -12.01
N GLY A 177 18.89 -22.33 -11.29
CA GLY A 177 18.62 -22.00 -9.86
C GLY A 177 17.79 -20.75 -9.69
N LEU A 178 17.29 -20.20 -10.81
CA LEU A 178 16.59 -18.91 -10.91
C LEU A 178 15.11 -19.01 -10.49
N ILE A 179 14.54 -20.21 -10.35
CA ILE A 179 13.14 -20.36 -9.89
C ILE A 179 12.97 -19.68 -8.53
N GLY A 180 13.90 -19.90 -7.61
CA GLY A 180 13.87 -19.25 -6.30
C GLY A 180 13.90 -17.73 -6.38
N SER A 181 14.72 -17.16 -7.25
CA SER A 181 14.84 -15.70 -7.42
C SER A 181 13.58 -15.09 -8.07
N VAL A 182 12.98 -15.75 -9.08
CA VAL A 182 11.75 -15.32 -9.74
C VAL A 182 10.58 -15.33 -8.77
N ILE A 183 10.40 -16.43 -8.03
CA ILE A 183 9.35 -16.54 -7.01
C ILE A 183 9.56 -15.49 -5.91
N THR A 184 10.78 -15.35 -5.40
CA THR A 184 11.12 -14.36 -4.38
C THR A 184 10.82 -12.94 -4.87
N MET A 185 11.20 -12.60 -6.10
CA MET A 185 10.93 -11.29 -6.68
C MET A 185 9.42 -11.06 -6.85
N GLY A 186 8.67 -12.04 -7.34
CA GLY A 186 7.22 -11.96 -7.49
C GLY A 186 6.52 -11.72 -6.14
N PHE A 187 6.84 -12.51 -5.11
CA PHE A 187 6.29 -12.30 -3.76
C PHE A 187 6.71 -10.95 -3.17
N LYS A 188 7.98 -10.60 -3.26
CA LYS A 188 8.52 -9.33 -2.75
C LYS A 188 7.80 -8.13 -3.35
N ARG A 189 7.64 -8.10 -4.68
CA ARG A 189 6.97 -7.00 -5.38
C ARG A 189 5.46 -7.03 -5.24
N GLY A 190 4.84 -8.22 -5.19
CA GLY A 190 3.41 -8.38 -4.90
C GLY A 190 3.04 -7.85 -3.52
N VAL A 191 3.72 -8.30 -2.47
CA VAL A 191 3.51 -7.82 -1.09
C VAL A 191 3.84 -6.33 -0.95
N PHE A 192 4.85 -5.84 -1.69
CA PHE A 192 5.17 -4.41 -1.71
C PHE A 192 4.01 -3.57 -2.26
N SER A 193 3.28 -4.05 -3.28
CA SER A 193 2.17 -3.34 -3.91
C SER A 193 0.90 -3.40 -3.07
N ASN A 194 0.45 -4.61 -2.69
CA ASN A 194 -0.85 -4.82 -2.02
C ASN A 194 -0.78 -4.80 -0.49
N GLU A 195 0.44 -4.69 0.07
CA GLU A 195 0.72 -4.62 1.52
C GLU A 195 0.17 -5.79 2.36
N ALA A 196 -0.38 -6.85 1.75
CA ALA A 196 -0.93 -7.99 2.46
C ALA A 196 0.15 -8.74 3.26
N GLY A 197 -0.05 -8.88 4.54
CA GLY A 197 0.93 -9.48 5.45
C GLY A 197 1.84 -8.48 6.14
N LEU A 198 1.84 -7.21 5.72
CA LEU A 198 2.61 -6.15 6.39
C LEU A 198 1.92 -5.64 7.66
N GLY A 199 0.58 -5.76 7.77
CA GLY A 199 -0.21 -5.20 8.86
C GLY A 199 -0.48 -3.70 8.75
N SER A 200 0.01 -3.04 7.70
CA SER A 200 -0.19 -1.62 7.43
C SER A 200 -1.65 -1.30 7.10
N SER A 201 -2.31 -2.14 6.30
CA SER A 201 -3.73 -2.00 5.95
C SER A 201 -4.61 -1.86 7.18
N ALA A 202 -4.42 -2.69 8.21
CA ALA A 202 -5.16 -2.63 9.46
C ALA A 202 -5.07 -1.29 10.19
N LEU A 203 -3.99 -0.50 9.99
CA LEU A 203 -3.82 0.82 10.63
C LEU A 203 -4.83 1.85 10.12
N VAL A 204 -5.13 1.84 8.83
CA VAL A 204 -6.12 2.75 8.23
C VAL A 204 -7.52 2.18 8.32
N HIS A 205 -7.71 0.90 7.98
CA HIS A 205 -9.01 0.25 8.03
C HIS A 205 -9.64 0.29 9.42
N SER A 206 -8.84 0.28 10.50
CA SER A 206 -9.35 0.40 11.86
C SER A 206 -10.03 1.74 12.17
N ALA A 207 -9.74 2.78 11.38
CA ALA A 207 -10.37 4.10 11.52
C ALA A 207 -11.71 4.22 10.76
N ALA A 208 -12.09 3.21 9.98
CA ALA A 208 -13.32 3.22 9.20
C ALA A 208 -14.57 3.28 10.11
N ASP A 209 -15.59 4.01 9.65
CA ASP A 209 -16.89 4.07 10.30
C ASP A 209 -17.72 2.81 9.95
N VAL A 210 -17.32 1.71 10.55
CA VAL A 210 -17.96 0.40 10.37
C VAL A 210 -17.99 -0.31 11.72
N LYS A 211 -19.11 -0.92 12.06
CA LYS A 211 -19.27 -1.69 13.30
C LYS A 211 -18.79 -3.13 13.15
N GLU A 212 -19.07 -3.72 12.00
CA GLU A 212 -18.88 -5.14 11.72
C GLU A 212 -17.46 -5.44 11.22
N PRO A 213 -16.63 -6.18 12.00
CA PRO A 213 -15.26 -6.48 11.59
C PRO A 213 -15.16 -7.18 10.23
N VAL A 214 -16.09 -8.11 9.96
CA VAL A 214 -16.08 -8.90 8.72
C VAL A 214 -16.34 -8.06 7.48
N LYS A 215 -17.23 -7.04 7.58
CA LYS A 215 -17.46 -6.11 6.46
C LYS A 215 -16.18 -5.39 6.05
N GLN A 216 -15.40 -4.92 7.03
CA GLN A 216 -14.13 -4.26 6.73
C GLN A 216 -13.07 -5.25 6.23
N GLY A 217 -13.10 -6.50 6.71
CA GLY A 217 -12.26 -7.55 6.15
C GLY A 217 -12.52 -7.80 4.67
N MET A 218 -13.78 -7.78 4.23
CA MET A 218 -14.13 -7.93 2.80
C MET A 218 -13.58 -6.78 1.93
N TRP A 219 -13.50 -5.57 2.45
CA TRP A 219 -12.81 -4.47 1.76
C TRP A 219 -11.34 -4.76 1.56
N GLY A 220 -10.65 -5.39 2.52
CA GLY A 220 -9.27 -5.81 2.34
C GLY A 220 -9.08 -6.85 1.22
N VAL A 221 -10.04 -7.77 1.02
CA VAL A 221 -10.03 -8.68 -0.13
C VAL A 221 -10.14 -7.90 -1.44
N PHE A 222 -11.07 -6.95 -1.51
CA PHE A 222 -11.29 -6.11 -2.68
C PHE A 222 -10.07 -5.24 -3.00
N GLU A 223 -9.43 -4.66 -1.99
CA GLU A 223 -8.22 -3.85 -2.13
C GLU A 223 -7.09 -4.61 -2.80
N VAL A 224 -6.74 -5.79 -2.28
CA VAL A 224 -5.68 -6.64 -2.85
C VAL A 224 -6.03 -7.10 -4.27
N PHE A 225 -7.29 -7.42 -4.52
CA PHE A 225 -7.77 -7.81 -5.85
C PHE A 225 -7.61 -6.66 -6.86
N VAL A 226 -8.08 -5.46 -6.51
CA VAL A 226 -7.98 -4.29 -7.42
C VAL A 226 -6.52 -3.90 -7.64
N ASP A 227 -5.72 -3.84 -6.58
CA ASP A 227 -4.31 -3.46 -6.69
C ASP A 227 -3.54 -4.44 -7.61
N THR A 228 -3.55 -5.72 -7.27
CA THR A 228 -2.63 -6.65 -7.91
C THR A 228 -3.24 -7.33 -9.14
N ILE A 229 -4.50 -7.81 -9.05
CA ILE A 229 -5.10 -8.53 -10.18
C ILE A 229 -5.52 -7.55 -11.29
N ILE A 230 -5.95 -6.32 -10.95
CA ILE A 230 -6.35 -5.35 -11.98
C ILE A 230 -5.19 -4.41 -12.31
N ILE A 231 -4.75 -3.55 -11.38
CA ILE A 231 -3.82 -2.44 -11.68
C ILE A 231 -2.43 -2.95 -12.06
N CYS A 232 -1.85 -3.87 -11.29
CA CYS A 232 -0.53 -4.41 -11.61
C CYS A 232 -0.55 -5.21 -12.93
N THR A 233 -1.63 -5.97 -13.21
CA THR A 233 -1.79 -6.68 -14.48
C THR A 233 -1.90 -5.70 -15.64
N LEU A 234 -2.71 -4.64 -15.53
CA LEU A 234 -2.78 -3.60 -16.55
C LEU A 234 -1.43 -2.95 -16.81
N SER A 235 -0.69 -2.60 -15.75
CA SER A 235 0.64 -2.01 -15.86
C SER A 235 1.62 -2.95 -16.57
N ALA A 236 1.63 -4.23 -16.22
CA ALA A 236 2.46 -5.23 -16.88
C ALA A 236 2.09 -5.39 -18.37
N LEU A 237 0.80 -5.48 -18.67
CA LEU A 237 0.33 -5.59 -20.05
C LEU A 237 0.69 -4.34 -20.88
N VAL A 238 0.55 -3.14 -20.33
CA VAL A 238 0.97 -1.88 -20.97
C VAL A 238 2.44 -1.92 -21.35
N ILE A 239 3.32 -2.30 -20.42
CA ILE A 239 4.76 -2.39 -20.67
C ILE A 239 5.07 -3.46 -21.73
N LEU A 240 4.49 -4.66 -21.59
CA LEU A 240 4.82 -5.80 -22.45
C LEU A 240 4.21 -5.68 -23.86
N THR A 241 3.03 -5.06 -24.01
CA THR A 241 2.42 -4.87 -25.34
C THR A 241 2.99 -3.67 -26.10
N SER A 242 3.63 -2.73 -25.42
CA SER A 242 4.20 -1.52 -26.04
C SER A 242 5.50 -1.77 -26.82
N GLY A 243 6.12 -2.94 -26.66
CA GLY A 243 7.40 -3.27 -27.32
C GLY A 243 8.64 -2.72 -26.58
N VAL A 244 8.48 -2.10 -25.42
CA VAL A 244 9.62 -1.66 -24.59
C VAL A 244 10.41 -2.85 -24.05
N ILE A 245 9.73 -3.97 -23.81
CA ILE A 245 10.35 -5.24 -23.42
C ILE A 245 10.30 -6.22 -24.59
N ASN A 246 11.43 -6.86 -24.88
CA ASN A 246 11.51 -7.96 -25.82
C ASN A 246 10.90 -9.21 -25.18
N LEU A 247 9.80 -9.73 -25.76
CA LEU A 247 9.05 -10.87 -25.22
C LEU A 247 9.81 -12.21 -25.25
N GLU A 248 10.84 -12.33 -26.09
CA GLU A 248 11.63 -13.56 -26.19
C GLU A 248 12.70 -13.63 -25.10
N THR A 249 13.37 -12.51 -24.84
CA THR A 249 14.47 -12.41 -23.86
C THR A 249 14.00 -12.00 -22.46
N GLY A 250 12.85 -11.30 -22.36
CA GLY A 250 12.38 -10.69 -21.13
C GLY A 250 13.17 -9.45 -20.70
N LEU A 251 14.06 -8.95 -21.56
CA LEU A 251 14.89 -7.78 -21.29
C LEU A 251 14.35 -6.53 -22.00
N VAL A 252 14.81 -5.36 -21.57
CA VAL A 252 14.54 -4.10 -22.27
C VAL A 252 15.04 -4.24 -23.72
N ALA A 253 14.20 -3.89 -24.69
CA ALA A 253 14.54 -3.98 -26.11
C ALA A 253 15.69 -3.00 -26.45
N ASP A 254 16.53 -3.35 -27.42
CA ASP A 254 17.74 -2.57 -27.77
C ASP A 254 17.44 -1.11 -28.11
N ALA A 255 16.26 -0.85 -28.71
CA ALA A 255 15.79 0.52 -29.00
C ALA A 255 15.60 1.39 -27.75
N PHE A 256 15.49 0.77 -26.58
CA PHE A 256 15.26 1.41 -25.27
C PHE A 256 16.44 1.16 -24.30
N ALA A 257 17.60 0.76 -24.82
CA ALA A 257 18.77 0.47 -23.99
C ALA A 257 19.13 1.66 -23.06
N GLY A 258 19.43 1.35 -21.81
CA GLY A 258 19.79 2.36 -20.81
C GLY A 258 18.63 2.99 -20.05
N ILE A 259 17.38 2.63 -20.35
CA ILE A 259 16.19 3.09 -19.60
C ILE A 259 16.22 2.50 -18.18
N LYS A 260 15.92 3.36 -17.19
CA LYS A 260 15.80 2.94 -15.79
C LYS A 260 14.45 2.24 -15.55
N ASP A 261 14.44 1.24 -14.69
CA ASP A 261 13.22 0.50 -14.30
C ASP A 261 12.08 1.41 -13.83
N SER A 262 12.42 2.53 -13.17
CA SER A 262 11.46 3.49 -12.62
C SER A 262 10.64 4.24 -13.67
N VAL A 263 11.05 4.22 -14.95
CA VAL A 263 10.37 4.95 -16.04
C VAL A 263 9.81 4.03 -17.13
N LEU A 264 9.81 2.70 -16.93
CA LEU A 264 9.32 1.74 -17.94
C LEU A 264 7.85 2.01 -18.34
N VAL A 265 6.99 2.33 -17.37
CA VAL A 265 5.57 2.67 -17.64
C VAL A 265 5.51 3.95 -18.48
N THR A 266 6.27 4.97 -18.12
CA THR A 266 6.31 6.24 -18.84
C THR A 266 6.78 6.05 -20.28
N GLU A 267 7.81 5.23 -20.50
CA GLU A 267 8.28 4.89 -21.86
C GLU A 267 7.26 4.10 -22.65
N ALA A 268 6.52 3.19 -22.01
CA ALA A 268 5.44 2.44 -22.68
C ALA A 268 4.32 3.37 -23.18
N PHE A 269 3.91 4.33 -22.35
CA PHE A 269 2.94 5.36 -22.76
C PHE A 269 3.52 6.27 -23.83
N LYS A 270 4.77 6.70 -23.70
CA LYS A 270 5.48 7.53 -24.70
C LYS A 270 5.57 6.83 -26.05
N ASN A 271 5.93 5.54 -26.07
CA ASN A 271 6.04 4.78 -27.31
C ASN A 271 4.69 4.68 -28.06
N THR A 272 3.56 4.72 -27.33
CA THR A 272 2.22 4.64 -27.92
C THR A 272 1.66 6.01 -28.31
N PHE A 273 1.81 7.03 -27.46
CA PHE A 273 1.16 8.34 -27.62
C PHE A 273 2.14 9.52 -27.79
N GLY A 274 3.45 9.23 -27.93
CA GLY A 274 4.47 10.28 -28.00
C GLY A 274 4.54 11.08 -26.70
N ILE A 275 4.80 12.37 -26.83
CA ILE A 275 4.96 13.30 -25.69
C ILE A 275 3.74 13.35 -24.78
N TYR A 276 2.53 13.21 -25.33
CA TYR A 276 1.29 13.22 -24.54
C TYR A 276 1.17 12.00 -23.62
N GLY A 277 1.68 10.84 -24.07
CA GLY A 277 1.77 9.63 -23.23
C GLY A 277 2.74 9.79 -22.08
N GLU A 278 3.85 10.47 -22.32
CA GLU A 278 4.84 10.78 -21.29
C GLU A 278 4.29 11.71 -20.21
N TYR A 279 3.56 12.76 -20.59
CA TYR A 279 2.86 13.65 -19.66
C TYR A 279 1.77 12.91 -18.87
N PHE A 280 0.98 12.08 -19.56
CA PHE A 280 -0.06 11.27 -18.92
C PHE A 280 0.52 10.37 -17.83
N ALA A 281 1.59 9.63 -18.15
CA ALA A 281 2.23 8.73 -17.22
C ALA A 281 2.85 9.46 -16.02
N ALA A 282 3.52 10.59 -16.25
CA ALA A 282 4.10 11.41 -15.19
C ALA A 282 3.04 11.92 -14.21
N ILE A 283 1.88 12.38 -14.73
CA ILE A 283 0.74 12.83 -13.91
C ILE A 283 0.17 11.64 -13.11
N ALA A 284 -0.04 10.49 -13.75
CA ALA A 284 -0.55 9.30 -13.08
C ALA A 284 0.39 8.86 -11.95
N ILE A 285 1.69 8.76 -12.22
CA ILE A 285 2.70 8.38 -11.24
C ILE A 285 2.77 9.39 -10.08
N PHE A 286 2.65 10.69 -10.38
CA PHE A 286 2.56 11.71 -9.34
C PHE A 286 1.41 11.43 -8.37
N PHE A 287 0.21 11.18 -8.88
CA PHE A 287 -0.96 10.90 -8.04
C PHE A 287 -0.79 9.62 -7.22
N PHE A 288 -0.33 8.52 -7.83
CA PHE A 288 -0.10 7.25 -7.14
C PHE A 288 0.97 7.38 -6.05
N ALA A 289 2.11 7.97 -6.38
CA ALA A 289 3.20 8.12 -5.43
C ALA A 289 2.83 9.09 -4.30
N PHE A 290 2.16 10.20 -4.61
CA PHE A 290 1.76 11.17 -3.61
C PHE A 290 0.68 10.64 -2.65
N SER A 291 -0.31 9.88 -3.16
CA SER A 291 -1.30 9.21 -2.29
C SER A 291 -0.64 8.20 -1.35
N THR A 292 0.37 7.50 -1.83
CA THR A 292 1.17 6.57 -1.01
C THR A 292 1.94 7.31 0.09
N VAL A 293 2.51 8.49 -0.19
CA VAL A 293 3.14 9.35 0.85
C VAL A 293 2.14 9.68 1.96
N LEU A 294 0.91 10.04 1.59
CA LEU A 294 -0.14 10.38 2.56
C LEU A 294 -0.57 9.16 3.41
N GLY A 295 -0.71 8.00 2.79
CA GLY A 295 -1.06 6.75 3.48
C GLY A 295 0.02 6.33 4.50
N TRP A 296 1.27 6.30 4.07
CA TRP A 296 2.40 5.92 4.94
C TRP A 296 2.67 6.92 6.06
N PHE A 297 2.37 8.21 5.84
CA PHE A 297 2.35 9.18 6.93
C PHE A 297 1.39 8.76 8.05
N VAL A 298 0.20 8.27 7.71
CA VAL A 298 -0.78 7.79 8.71
C VAL A 298 -0.25 6.56 9.42
N TYR A 299 0.33 5.59 8.70
CA TYR A 299 0.89 4.37 9.30
C TYR A 299 1.96 4.68 10.34
N GLY A 300 2.93 5.52 9.99
CA GLY A 300 3.99 5.90 10.90
C GLY A 300 3.49 6.77 12.06
N SER A 301 2.53 7.69 11.82
CA SER A 301 1.93 8.51 12.86
C SER A 301 1.19 7.68 13.91
N LYS A 302 0.37 6.69 13.47
CA LYS A 302 -0.35 5.78 14.37
C LYS A 302 0.60 4.89 15.16
N SER A 303 1.67 4.41 14.54
CA SER A 303 2.70 3.63 15.21
C SER A 303 3.47 4.45 16.25
N CYS A 304 3.80 5.70 15.92
CA CYS A 304 4.44 6.63 16.84
C CYS A 304 3.52 6.98 18.02
N GLU A 305 2.23 7.23 17.76
CA GLU A 305 1.21 7.51 18.79
C GLU A 305 1.11 6.35 19.80
N PHE A 306 1.09 5.12 19.30
CA PHE A 306 1.03 3.91 20.14
C PHE A 306 2.24 3.76 21.07
N LEU A 307 3.46 4.05 20.58
CA LEU A 307 4.70 3.86 21.35
C LEU A 307 4.99 5.01 22.30
N PHE A 308 4.82 6.24 21.85
CA PHE A 308 5.37 7.43 22.48
C PHE A 308 4.32 8.51 22.80
N GLY A 309 3.06 8.28 22.39
CA GLY A 309 1.96 9.20 22.63
C GLY A 309 1.94 10.42 21.70
N LYS A 310 1.00 11.34 21.96
CA LYS A 310 0.64 12.46 21.09
C LYS A 310 1.76 13.48 20.87
N ILE A 311 2.57 13.77 21.91
CA ILE A 311 3.64 14.76 21.79
C ILE A 311 4.70 14.31 20.80
N ALA A 312 5.16 13.05 20.93
CA ALA A 312 6.13 12.46 20.02
C ALA A 312 5.59 12.36 18.59
N THR A 313 4.30 12.10 18.42
CA THR A 313 3.65 12.09 17.10
C THR A 313 3.75 13.46 16.41
N ASN A 314 3.68 14.57 17.12
CA ASN A 314 3.86 15.88 16.50
C ASN A 314 5.30 16.10 16.01
N VAL A 315 6.28 15.59 16.75
CA VAL A 315 7.70 15.61 16.32
C VAL A 315 7.88 14.72 15.08
N TYR A 316 7.31 13.51 15.12
CA TYR A 316 7.33 12.58 13.98
C TYR A 316 6.78 13.23 12.71
N LYS A 317 5.67 13.96 12.77
CA LYS A 317 5.07 14.65 11.62
C LYS A 317 6.04 15.61 10.95
N VAL A 318 6.77 16.41 11.72
CA VAL A 318 7.77 17.33 11.20
C VAL A 318 8.93 16.57 10.54
N ILE A 319 9.44 15.53 11.22
CA ILE A 319 10.52 14.69 10.70
C ILE A 319 10.10 14.04 9.39
N PHE A 320 8.89 13.49 9.31
CA PHE A 320 8.39 12.84 8.09
C PHE A 320 8.35 13.82 6.90
N VAL A 321 7.85 15.05 7.12
CA VAL A 321 7.83 16.10 6.08
C VAL A 321 9.25 16.46 5.62
N CYS A 322 10.23 16.52 6.53
CA CYS A 322 11.63 16.74 6.15
C CYS A 322 12.20 15.58 5.30
N PHE A 323 11.81 14.33 5.57
CA PHE A 323 12.24 13.18 4.79
C PHE A 323 11.70 13.18 3.35
N VAL A 324 10.64 13.92 3.04
CA VAL A 324 10.19 14.18 1.66
C VAL A 324 11.29 14.89 0.86
N MET A 325 11.95 15.90 1.45
CA MET A 325 13.07 16.59 0.79
C MET A 325 14.26 15.66 0.61
N VAL A 326 14.58 14.82 1.61
CA VAL A 326 15.64 13.81 1.50
C VAL A 326 15.38 12.87 0.32
N GLY A 327 14.13 12.42 0.15
CA GLY A 327 13.72 11.54 -0.97
C GLY A 327 13.91 12.17 -2.34
N ALA A 328 13.72 13.50 -2.47
CA ALA A 328 13.93 14.22 -3.72
C ALA A 328 15.42 14.29 -4.13
N THR A 329 16.33 14.16 -3.17
CA THR A 329 17.77 14.42 -3.37
C THR A 329 18.64 13.17 -3.27
N MET A 330 18.10 12.03 -2.80
CA MET A 330 18.88 10.82 -2.56
C MET A 330 18.91 9.86 -3.75
N ASN A 331 19.83 8.89 -3.70
CA ASN A 331 19.93 7.81 -4.66
C ASN A 331 18.78 6.81 -4.49
N LEU A 332 18.16 6.40 -5.60
CA LEU A 332 17.01 5.50 -5.64
C LEU A 332 17.32 4.11 -5.05
N SER A 333 18.49 3.54 -5.29
CA SER A 333 18.85 2.20 -4.82
C SER A 333 18.81 2.11 -3.29
N LEU A 334 19.41 3.09 -2.60
CA LEU A 334 19.42 3.14 -1.14
C LEU A 334 17.99 3.27 -0.56
N ALA A 335 17.13 4.06 -1.21
CA ALA A 335 15.74 4.18 -0.79
C ALA A 335 14.98 2.84 -0.89
N TRP A 336 15.24 2.06 -1.94
CA TRP A 336 14.66 0.74 -2.12
C TRP A 336 15.15 -0.27 -1.08
N ASP A 337 16.46 -0.31 -0.80
CA ASP A 337 17.05 -1.24 0.15
C ASP A 337 16.53 -1.00 1.58
N ILE A 338 16.41 0.26 1.98
CA ILE A 338 15.79 0.66 3.24
C ILE A 338 14.33 0.21 3.29
N SER A 339 13.57 0.49 2.22
CA SER A 339 12.14 0.16 2.13
C SER A 339 11.90 -1.34 2.23
N ASP A 340 12.61 -2.13 1.45
CA ASP A 340 12.47 -3.59 1.41
C ASP A 340 12.85 -4.23 2.75
N THR A 341 13.88 -3.73 3.41
CA THR A 341 14.35 -4.23 4.71
C THR A 341 13.28 -4.02 5.78
N PHE A 342 12.78 -2.80 5.95
CA PHE A 342 11.82 -2.52 7.02
C PHE A 342 10.44 -3.08 6.74
N ASN A 343 10.02 -3.20 5.47
CA ASN A 343 8.81 -3.94 5.11
C ASN A 343 8.91 -5.41 5.52
N GLY A 344 10.01 -6.08 5.19
CA GLY A 344 10.22 -7.46 5.58
C GLY A 344 10.20 -7.64 7.10
N LEU A 345 10.86 -6.74 7.84
CA LEU A 345 10.91 -6.78 9.30
C LEU A 345 9.53 -6.50 9.94
N MET A 346 8.71 -5.62 9.35
CA MET A 346 7.36 -5.31 9.82
C MET A 346 6.41 -6.50 9.61
N ALA A 347 6.57 -7.25 8.53
CA ALA A 347 5.74 -8.41 8.22
C ALA A 347 5.87 -9.53 9.27
N ILE A 348 7.05 -9.76 9.82
CA ILE A 348 7.32 -10.87 10.75
C ILE A 348 6.40 -10.83 11.98
N PRO A 349 6.39 -9.76 12.81
CA PRO A 349 5.50 -9.70 13.97
C PRO A 349 4.03 -9.77 13.58
N ASN A 350 3.66 -9.15 12.46
CA ASN A 350 2.28 -9.15 11.98
C ASN A 350 1.79 -10.56 11.62
N LEU A 351 2.51 -11.27 10.78
CA LEU A 351 2.15 -12.62 10.34
C LEU A 351 2.07 -13.60 11.52
N ILE A 352 2.97 -13.50 12.51
CA ILE A 352 2.87 -14.29 13.75
C ILE A 352 1.53 -14.00 14.44
N GLY A 353 1.15 -12.74 14.57
CA GLY A 353 -0.12 -12.32 15.17
C GLY A 353 -1.32 -12.87 14.44
N VAL A 354 -1.37 -12.68 13.12
CA VAL A 354 -2.46 -13.15 12.25
C VAL A 354 -2.64 -14.65 12.32
N LEU A 355 -1.55 -15.42 12.21
CA LEU A 355 -1.57 -16.88 12.30
C LEU A 355 -2.10 -17.37 13.64
N VAL A 356 -1.59 -16.83 14.75
CA VAL A 356 -2.01 -17.24 16.10
C VAL A 356 -3.45 -16.82 16.41
N LEU A 357 -3.93 -15.72 15.82
CA LEU A 357 -5.29 -15.20 15.99
C LEU A 357 -6.26 -15.66 14.89
N SER A 358 -5.85 -16.52 13.96
CA SER A 358 -6.69 -17.04 12.88
C SER A 358 -7.99 -17.65 13.39
N GLY A 359 -7.96 -18.39 14.52
CA GLY A 359 -9.15 -18.92 15.16
C GLY A 359 -10.16 -17.83 15.59
N THR A 360 -9.69 -16.64 15.96
CA THR A 360 -10.56 -15.48 16.24
C THR A 360 -11.22 -14.99 14.97
N VAL A 361 -10.47 -14.88 13.87
CA VAL A 361 -11.00 -14.49 12.55
C VAL A 361 -12.10 -15.48 12.11
N PHE A 362 -11.86 -16.78 12.21
CA PHE A 362 -12.86 -17.81 11.89
C PHE A 362 -14.13 -17.66 12.75
N LYS A 363 -13.98 -17.43 14.06
CA LYS A 363 -15.11 -17.23 14.97
C LYS A 363 -15.96 -16.03 14.57
N LEU A 364 -15.33 -14.89 14.26
CA LEU A 364 -16.01 -13.67 13.84
C LEU A 364 -16.72 -13.87 12.50
N THR A 365 -16.04 -14.46 11.52
CA THR A 365 -16.60 -14.76 10.20
C THR A 365 -17.83 -15.70 10.33
N LYS A 366 -17.70 -16.77 11.11
CA LYS A 366 -18.81 -17.71 11.35
C LYS A 366 -20.01 -17.03 12.02
N ASN A 367 -19.78 -16.18 13.03
CA ASN A 367 -20.85 -15.42 13.70
C ASN A 367 -21.55 -14.48 12.71
N TYR A 368 -20.78 -13.74 11.90
CA TYR A 368 -21.34 -12.86 10.88
C TYR A 368 -22.20 -13.61 9.86
N LEU A 369 -21.69 -14.73 9.33
CA LEU A 369 -22.41 -15.55 8.35
C LEU A 369 -23.67 -16.20 8.93
N ALA A 370 -23.67 -16.64 10.20
CA ALA A 370 -24.82 -17.17 10.89
C ALA A 370 -25.94 -16.12 10.97
N ARG A 371 -25.60 -14.90 11.38
CA ARG A 371 -26.55 -13.76 11.40
C ARG A 371 -27.08 -13.41 10.00
N ARG A 372 -26.23 -13.46 8.98
CA ARG A 372 -26.64 -13.26 7.58
C ARG A 372 -27.62 -14.32 7.07
N LYS A 373 -27.60 -15.52 7.63
CA LYS A 373 -28.55 -16.62 7.34
C LYS A 373 -29.85 -16.52 8.16
N GLY A 374 -29.97 -15.52 9.04
CA GLY A 374 -31.15 -15.33 9.89
C GLY A 374 -31.07 -16.07 11.22
N GLU A 375 -29.94 -16.65 11.59
CA GLU A 375 -29.77 -17.29 12.89
C GLU A 375 -29.74 -16.23 14.01
N GLN A 376 -30.46 -16.50 15.09
CA GLN A 376 -30.57 -15.62 16.27
C GLN A 376 -29.35 -15.77 17.17
N VAL A 377 -28.18 -15.25 16.72
CA VAL A 377 -26.94 -15.24 17.50
C VAL A 377 -26.52 -13.81 17.80
N ALA A 378 -26.05 -13.56 19.02
CA ALA A 378 -25.55 -12.23 19.42
C ALA A 378 -24.34 -11.80 18.53
N PRO A 379 -24.27 -10.53 18.12
CA PRO A 379 -23.16 -10.03 17.32
C PRO A 379 -21.87 -10.00 18.13
N ILE A 380 -20.75 -10.32 17.49
CA ILE A 380 -19.41 -10.19 18.08
C ILE A 380 -18.68 -9.07 17.33
N LEU A 381 -18.69 -7.86 17.90
CA LEU A 381 -18.24 -6.64 17.23
C LEU A 381 -16.88 -6.14 17.77
N SER A 382 -16.59 -6.39 19.05
CA SER A 382 -15.37 -5.92 19.71
C SER A 382 -14.79 -6.96 20.68
N ALA A 383 -13.48 -6.88 20.89
CA ALA A 383 -12.74 -7.64 21.90
C ALA A 383 -12.87 -7.07 23.31
N TYR A 384 -13.55 -5.92 23.45
CA TYR A 384 -13.69 -5.17 24.70
C TYR A 384 -15.17 -5.02 25.01
N ASP A 385 -15.55 -5.38 26.23
CA ASP A 385 -16.95 -5.43 26.68
C ASP A 385 -17.61 -4.02 26.69
N ASP A 386 -16.84 -2.98 27.04
CA ASP A 386 -17.27 -1.60 27.02
C ASP A 386 -17.63 -1.12 25.60
N ILE A 387 -16.80 -1.42 24.63
CA ILE A 387 -17.00 -1.07 23.22
C ILE A 387 -18.11 -1.96 22.60
N GLN A 388 -18.14 -3.25 22.93
CA GLN A 388 -19.19 -4.17 22.48
C GLN A 388 -20.57 -3.63 22.91
N ALA A 389 -20.75 -3.25 24.18
CA ALA A 389 -21.99 -2.72 24.70
C ALA A 389 -22.37 -1.35 24.08
N GLU A 390 -21.39 -0.50 23.77
CA GLU A 390 -21.62 0.77 23.06
C GLU A 390 -22.17 0.52 21.65
N LEU A 391 -21.51 -0.37 20.89
CA LEU A 391 -21.92 -0.69 19.52
C LEU A 391 -23.28 -1.37 19.44
N GLU A 392 -23.62 -2.22 20.41
CA GLU A 392 -24.95 -2.86 20.50
C GLU A 392 -26.07 -1.86 20.81
N LYS A 393 -25.83 -0.87 21.69
CA LYS A 393 -26.80 0.19 21.99
C LYS A 393 -27.10 1.04 20.77
N GLU A 394 -26.12 1.36 19.97
CA GLU A 394 -26.33 2.12 18.73
C GLU A 394 -27.20 1.34 17.71
N ASP A 395 -27.16 -0.01 17.70
CA ASP A 395 -27.98 -0.82 16.82
C ASP A 395 -29.44 -0.91 17.30
N SER A 396 -29.69 -0.81 18.61
CA SER A 396 -31.04 -0.78 19.14
C SER A 396 -31.81 0.51 18.82
N ILE A 397 -31.10 1.57 18.44
CA ILE A 397 -31.66 2.89 18.04
C ILE A 397 -31.95 2.94 16.53
N LYS A 398 -31.21 2.18 15.72
CA LYS A 398 -31.47 2.02 14.29
C LYS A 398 -32.36 0.80 14.06
N THR A 399 -33.60 1.03 13.77
CA THR A 399 -34.61 -0.04 13.49
C THR A 399 -34.14 -0.95 12.36
N ILE A 400 -34.56 -2.23 12.44
CA ILE A 400 -34.35 -3.37 11.54
C ILE A 400 -34.49 -3.06 10.01
N ASN A 401 -35.05 -1.93 9.64
CA ASN A 401 -35.25 -1.51 8.24
C ASN A 401 -33.98 -1.04 7.51
N ASP A 402 -32.90 -0.65 8.21
CA ASP A 402 -31.68 -0.17 7.59
C ASP A 402 -30.76 -1.30 7.06
N TYR A 403 -31.12 -2.56 7.27
CA TYR A 403 -30.34 -3.71 6.81
C TYR A 403 -30.83 -4.35 5.50
N LYS A 404 -31.90 -3.79 4.88
CA LYS A 404 -32.46 -4.32 3.63
C LYS A 404 -31.84 -3.75 2.35
N ASP A 405 -31.00 -2.74 2.45
CA ASP A 405 -30.45 -2.02 1.29
C ASP A 405 -28.95 -2.30 1.03
N PHE A 406 -28.54 -3.56 1.19
CA PHE A 406 -27.25 -4.03 0.62
C PHE A 406 -27.34 -5.49 0.20
#